data_5f9cad8aa0f14da7dd7e604c846b0686
#
_entry.id   5f9cad8aa0f14da7dd7e604c846b0686
#
_cell.length_a   1.000
_cell.length_b   1.000
_cell.length_c   1.000
_cell.angle_alpha   90.00
_cell.angle_beta   90.00
_cell.angle_gamma   90.00
#
_symmetry.space_group_name_H-M   'P 1'
#
loop_
_entity.id
_entity.type
_entity.pdbx_description
1 polymer ?
#
loop_
_entity_poly.entity_id
_entity_poly.type
_entity_poly.pdbx_seq_one_letter_code
_entity_poly.pdbx_strand_id
1 'polypeptide(L)'
;MTISVLRTADAWWVKTPTGAARIDTEAATTGALLADRAAIDAARTSQSVPLDSLALVSPVTAPCRVVAQMTNFESHVRDSGMDPKTVPLTFFRKSSASISGPFDDIVKPQHVRFLDYEVEIGLVIGRDIPVGTTLSEADLPGVIAGLVITNDVSARDIQLPQTQFYEAKSYPTFTPTGPELVLLDADELKRFGDLRLRLSVNGSQRQNAIVEGDMLYRPLQALQSLTRFQDLSAGDLVLTGTPAGTALVAPAKAIEMIGSLLPPAVKWKAFFKRQAGNPKYLRDGDIVEAMIGTDDGAIDLGAQRLTVRYR
;
A
#
# COMPACT_ATOMS: atom_id res chain seq x y z
N MET A 1 -15.83 2.90 -17.49
CA MET A 1 -15.41 1.48 -17.27
C MET A 1 -13.94 1.50 -16.92
N THR A 2 -13.62 1.02 -15.74
CA THR A 2 -12.24 0.96 -15.20
C THR A 2 -11.31 0.24 -16.17
N ILE A 3 -10.08 0.72 -16.27
CA ILE A 3 -9.03 0.07 -17.06
C ILE A 3 -8.00 -0.49 -16.09
N SER A 4 -7.86 -1.80 -16.09
CA SER A 4 -6.86 -2.48 -15.26
C SER A 4 -5.62 -2.79 -16.09
N VAL A 5 -4.51 -2.21 -15.69
CA VAL A 5 -3.18 -2.47 -16.26
C VAL A 5 -2.45 -3.51 -15.42
N LEU A 6 -1.86 -4.48 -16.08
CA LEU A 6 -1.07 -5.55 -15.50
C LEU A 6 0.36 -5.50 -16.06
N ARG A 7 1.28 -6.13 -15.37
CA ARG A 7 2.68 -6.19 -15.83
C ARG A 7 3.26 -7.59 -15.64
N THR A 8 3.95 -8.07 -16.67
CA THR A 8 4.92 -9.17 -16.58
C THR A 8 6.34 -8.59 -16.59
N ALA A 9 7.35 -9.41 -16.40
CA ALA A 9 8.74 -8.94 -16.42
C ALA A 9 9.14 -8.27 -17.74
N ASP A 10 8.50 -8.64 -18.84
CA ASP A 10 8.85 -8.28 -20.22
C ASP A 10 7.77 -7.44 -20.95
N ALA A 11 6.57 -7.28 -20.37
CA ALA A 11 5.46 -6.61 -21.06
C ALA A 11 4.45 -5.97 -20.13
N TRP A 12 3.69 -5.04 -20.70
CA TRP A 12 2.49 -4.44 -20.14
C TRP A 12 1.24 -5.03 -20.79
N TRP A 13 0.16 -5.13 -20.02
CA TRP A 13 -1.09 -5.75 -20.42
C TRP A 13 -2.28 -4.94 -19.94
N VAL A 14 -3.38 -4.98 -20.68
CA VAL A 14 -4.69 -4.50 -20.23
C VAL A 14 -5.56 -5.73 -19.96
N LYS A 15 -6.17 -5.76 -18.77
CA LYS A 15 -7.18 -6.77 -18.44
C LYS A 15 -8.41 -6.60 -19.33
N THR A 16 -8.92 -7.68 -19.85
CA THR A 16 -10.11 -7.74 -20.71
C THR A 16 -11.12 -8.71 -20.10
N PRO A 17 -12.38 -8.74 -20.56
CA PRO A 17 -13.37 -9.70 -20.06
C PRO A 17 -12.97 -11.19 -20.24
N THR A 18 -12.06 -11.49 -21.17
CA THR A 18 -11.66 -12.86 -21.50
C THR A 18 -10.21 -13.20 -21.11
N GLY A 19 -9.49 -12.25 -20.48
CA GLY A 19 -8.09 -12.46 -20.10
C GLY A 19 -7.29 -11.16 -20.03
N ALA A 20 -6.17 -11.09 -20.74
CA ALA A 20 -5.35 -9.88 -20.84
C ALA A 20 -4.80 -9.70 -22.25
N ALA A 21 -4.81 -8.47 -22.76
CA ALA A 21 -4.25 -8.10 -24.06
C ALA A 21 -2.95 -7.34 -23.86
N ARG A 22 -1.93 -7.68 -24.67
CA ARG A 22 -0.62 -7.03 -24.61
C ARG A 22 -0.74 -5.57 -25.11
N ILE A 23 -0.11 -4.65 -24.37
CA ILE A 23 0.03 -3.26 -24.79
C ILE A 23 1.26 -3.17 -25.69
N ASP A 24 1.08 -2.67 -26.90
CA ASP A 24 2.18 -2.40 -27.83
C ASP A 24 2.82 -1.05 -27.46
N THR A 25 3.88 -1.11 -26.66
CA THR A 25 4.58 0.05 -26.13
C THR A 25 6.02 -0.27 -25.79
N GLU A 26 6.91 0.73 -25.92
CA GLU A 26 8.31 0.67 -25.48
C GLU A 26 8.49 1.20 -24.04
N ALA A 27 7.41 1.44 -23.32
CA ALA A 27 7.46 2.00 -21.98
C ALA A 27 8.15 1.05 -20.99
N ALA A 28 9.30 1.44 -20.48
CA ALA A 28 10.06 0.67 -19.49
C ALA A 28 9.61 0.93 -18.05
N THR A 29 8.89 2.03 -17.80
CA THR A 29 8.47 2.44 -16.46
C THR A 29 6.97 2.72 -16.41
N THR A 30 6.40 2.66 -15.20
CA THR A 30 4.99 3.02 -14.97
C THR A 30 4.69 4.44 -15.47
N GLY A 31 5.56 5.41 -15.16
CA GLY A 31 5.37 6.79 -15.62
C GLY A 31 5.37 6.90 -17.14
N ALA A 32 6.29 6.21 -17.84
CA ALA A 32 6.33 6.18 -19.30
C ALA A 32 5.07 5.53 -19.89
N LEU A 33 4.59 4.44 -19.32
CA LEU A 33 3.35 3.79 -19.76
C LEU A 33 2.14 4.73 -19.59
N LEU A 34 2.04 5.43 -18.47
CA LEU A 34 0.93 6.35 -18.21
C LEU A 34 0.89 7.51 -19.20
N ALA A 35 2.05 7.91 -19.76
CA ALA A 35 2.13 8.90 -20.82
C ALA A 35 1.69 8.35 -22.19
N ASP A 36 1.69 7.03 -22.38
CA ASP A 36 1.28 6.34 -23.61
C ASP A 36 -0.19 5.83 -23.53
N ARG A 37 -1.08 6.74 -23.20
CA ARG A 37 -2.50 6.42 -23.03
C ARG A 37 -3.13 5.79 -24.27
N ALA A 38 -2.69 6.22 -25.46
CA ALA A 38 -3.19 5.70 -26.73
C ALA A 38 -2.90 4.20 -26.91
N ALA A 39 -1.69 3.73 -26.51
CA ALA A 39 -1.35 2.31 -26.55
C ALA A 39 -2.21 1.48 -25.57
N ILE A 40 -2.44 2.02 -24.36
CA ILE A 40 -3.33 1.38 -23.38
C ILE A 40 -4.74 1.21 -23.96
N ASP A 41 -5.30 2.28 -24.52
CA ASP A 41 -6.67 2.25 -25.07
C ASP A 41 -6.79 1.33 -26.29
N ALA A 42 -5.79 1.29 -27.17
CA ALA A 42 -5.73 0.40 -28.32
C ALA A 42 -5.72 -1.08 -27.91
N ALA A 43 -4.99 -1.42 -26.85
CA ALA A 43 -4.87 -2.79 -26.37
C ALA A 43 -6.20 -3.38 -25.86
N ARG A 44 -7.18 -2.55 -25.44
CA ARG A 44 -8.47 -2.99 -24.89
C ARG A 44 -9.31 -3.82 -25.87
N THR A 45 -9.08 -3.67 -27.15
CA THR A 45 -9.78 -4.38 -28.24
C THR A 45 -8.89 -5.42 -28.94
N SER A 46 -7.67 -5.61 -28.46
CA SER A 46 -6.70 -6.54 -29.03
C SER A 46 -6.96 -7.97 -28.57
N GLN A 47 -6.31 -8.94 -29.23
CA GLN A 47 -6.42 -10.35 -28.88
C GLN A 47 -5.91 -10.60 -27.48
N SER A 48 -6.70 -11.31 -26.66
CA SER A 48 -6.38 -11.63 -25.28
C SER A 48 -5.75 -13.02 -25.14
N VAL A 49 -4.91 -13.17 -24.14
CA VAL A 49 -4.44 -14.44 -23.61
C VAL A 49 -5.08 -14.73 -22.25
N PRO A 50 -5.16 -15.99 -21.79
CA PRO A 50 -5.66 -16.30 -20.45
C PRO A 50 -4.84 -15.60 -19.36
N LEU A 51 -5.51 -15.01 -18.37
CA LEU A 51 -4.85 -14.24 -17.30
C LEU A 51 -3.91 -15.11 -16.45
N ASP A 52 -4.29 -16.36 -16.21
CA ASP A 52 -3.51 -17.34 -15.44
C ASP A 52 -2.23 -17.81 -16.16
N SER A 53 -2.10 -17.50 -17.45
CA SER A 53 -0.85 -17.76 -18.20
C SER A 53 0.23 -16.70 -17.94
N LEU A 54 -0.09 -15.61 -17.24
CA LEU A 54 0.81 -14.48 -17.02
C LEU A 54 1.50 -14.57 -15.64
N ALA A 55 2.82 -14.50 -15.62
CA ALA A 55 3.59 -14.33 -14.41
C ALA A 55 3.62 -12.83 -14.04
N LEU A 56 2.62 -12.40 -13.27
CA LEU A 56 2.45 -11.00 -12.91
C LEU A 56 3.50 -10.53 -11.91
N VAL A 57 4.04 -9.35 -12.16
CA VAL A 57 4.93 -8.60 -11.27
C VAL A 57 4.27 -7.28 -10.88
N SER A 58 4.90 -6.50 -9.98
CA SER A 58 4.38 -5.18 -9.62
C SER A 58 4.13 -4.30 -10.84
N PRO A 59 2.94 -3.71 -11.00
CA PRO A 59 2.66 -2.73 -12.03
C PRO A 59 3.27 -1.34 -11.73
N VAL A 60 3.87 -1.17 -10.55
CA VAL A 60 4.65 0.01 -10.18
C VAL A 60 6.13 -0.34 -10.28
N THR A 61 6.84 0.40 -11.12
CA THR A 61 8.27 0.13 -11.40
C THR A 61 9.19 0.93 -10.48
N ALA A 62 10.30 0.30 -10.07
CA ALA A 62 11.41 0.98 -9.42
C ALA A 62 12.46 1.41 -10.48
N PRO A 63 13.18 2.54 -10.31
CA PRO A 63 13.07 3.45 -9.16
C PRO A 63 11.89 4.41 -9.27
N CYS A 64 11.23 4.68 -8.14
CA CYS A 64 10.22 5.71 -7.98
C CYS A 64 10.26 6.23 -6.53
N ARG A 65 9.60 7.35 -6.23
CA ARG A 65 9.37 7.72 -4.84
C ARG A 65 8.27 6.84 -4.26
N VAL A 66 8.51 6.33 -3.03
CA VAL A 66 7.48 5.64 -2.24
C VAL A 66 7.32 6.42 -0.96
N VAL A 67 6.16 7.04 -0.78
CA VAL A 67 5.80 7.85 0.39
C VAL A 67 4.59 7.24 1.04
N ALA A 68 4.62 7.07 2.36
CA ALA A 68 3.51 6.48 3.10
C ALA A 68 2.96 7.44 4.15
N GLN A 69 1.62 7.50 4.27
CA GLN A 69 0.93 8.22 5.33
C GLN A 69 0.97 7.40 6.61
N MET A 70 1.36 8.03 7.70
CA MET A 70 1.36 7.41 9.01
C MET A 70 -0.02 7.54 9.67
N THR A 71 -0.55 6.42 10.21
CA THR A 71 -1.75 6.42 11.07
C THR A 71 -2.95 7.20 10.51
N ASN A 72 -3.39 6.86 9.30
CA ASN A 72 -4.42 7.59 8.56
C ASN A 72 -5.84 7.02 8.68
N PHE A 73 -6.05 5.98 9.46
CA PHE A 73 -7.39 5.41 9.72
C PHE A 73 -7.74 5.58 11.20
N GLU A 74 -8.95 6.10 11.49
CA GLU A 74 -9.43 6.34 12.84
C GLU A 74 -9.40 5.06 13.69
N SER A 75 -9.83 3.94 13.11
CA SER A 75 -9.80 2.63 13.75
C SER A 75 -8.38 2.22 14.15
N HIS A 76 -7.39 2.42 13.28
CA HIS A 76 -5.98 2.11 13.56
C HIS A 76 -5.37 3.06 14.61
N VAL A 77 -5.70 4.35 14.54
CA VAL A 77 -5.28 5.35 15.55
C VAL A 77 -5.78 4.95 16.93
N ARG A 78 -7.04 4.53 17.06
CA ARG A 78 -7.63 4.06 18.32
C ARG A 78 -6.94 2.78 18.82
N ASP A 79 -6.69 1.81 17.95
CA ASP A 79 -5.94 0.57 18.27
C ASP A 79 -4.50 0.87 18.73
N SER A 80 -3.92 1.96 18.23
CA SER A 80 -2.60 2.45 18.65
C SER A 80 -2.64 3.29 19.93
N GLY A 81 -3.80 3.42 20.58
CA GLY A 81 -3.98 4.16 21.84
C GLY A 81 -3.99 5.68 21.71
N MET A 82 -3.96 6.21 20.47
CA MET A 82 -3.96 7.65 20.19
C MET A 82 -5.38 8.21 20.02
N ASP A 83 -5.51 9.54 20.05
CA ASP A 83 -6.77 10.24 19.76
C ASP A 83 -6.81 10.66 18.28
N PRO A 84 -7.77 10.14 17.48
CA PRO A 84 -7.89 10.50 16.06
C PRO A 84 -8.03 12.00 15.78
N LYS A 85 -8.57 12.77 16.74
CA LYS A 85 -8.75 14.22 16.60
C LYS A 85 -7.44 15.01 16.66
N THR A 86 -6.38 14.41 17.18
CA THR A 86 -5.09 15.08 17.42
C THR A 86 -3.94 14.53 16.57
N VAL A 87 -4.18 13.45 15.80
CA VAL A 87 -3.16 12.88 14.95
C VAL A 87 -2.87 13.80 13.77
N PRO A 88 -1.62 14.26 13.60
CA PRO A 88 -1.26 15.12 12.48
C PRO A 88 -1.08 14.27 11.20
N LEU A 89 -1.33 14.89 10.04
CA LEU A 89 -0.95 14.33 8.76
C LEU A 89 0.57 14.29 8.65
N THR A 90 1.14 13.11 8.71
CA THR A 90 2.59 12.88 8.63
C THR A 90 2.91 11.79 7.61
N PHE A 91 4.13 11.86 7.10
CA PHE A 91 4.62 10.92 6.10
C PHE A 91 5.98 10.35 6.51
N PHE A 92 6.25 9.16 5.99
CA PHE A 92 7.59 8.60 5.97
C PHE A 92 7.90 8.06 4.58
N ARG A 93 9.18 7.85 4.30
CA ARG A 93 9.62 7.29 3.03
C ARG A 93 9.87 5.80 3.16
N LYS A 94 9.63 5.09 2.06
CA LYS A 94 10.11 3.72 1.85
C LYS A 94 11.09 3.70 0.68
N SER A 95 11.98 2.73 0.66
CA SER A 95 12.81 2.47 -0.52
C SER A 95 11.98 1.85 -1.64
N SER A 96 12.09 2.34 -2.86
CA SER A 96 11.49 1.65 -3.99
C SER A 96 12.08 0.25 -4.25
N ALA A 97 13.27 -0.04 -3.71
CA ALA A 97 13.84 -1.38 -3.74
C ALA A 97 13.07 -2.39 -2.85
N SER A 98 12.14 -1.93 -2.01
CA SER A 98 11.24 -2.80 -1.24
C SER A 98 10.00 -3.25 -2.02
N ILE A 99 9.73 -2.67 -3.19
CA ILE A 99 8.60 -3.07 -4.06
C ILE A 99 8.82 -4.51 -4.53
N SER A 100 7.78 -5.33 -4.41
CA SER A 100 7.70 -6.69 -4.95
C SER A 100 6.35 -6.92 -5.63
N GLY A 101 6.23 -8.02 -6.33
CA GLY A 101 4.99 -8.39 -7.03
C GLY A 101 3.88 -8.88 -6.09
N PRO A 102 2.66 -9.03 -6.63
CA PRO A 102 1.47 -9.40 -5.86
C PRO A 102 1.46 -10.86 -5.40
N PHE A 103 2.34 -11.68 -5.94
CA PHE A 103 2.45 -13.12 -5.66
C PHE A 103 3.85 -13.53 -5.21
N ASP A 104 4.73 -12.56 -4.94
CA ASP A 104 6.08 -12.79 -4.43
C ASP A 104 6.05 -13.16 -2.94
N ASP A 105 7.13 -13.80 -2.47
CA ASP A 105 7.29 -14.06 -1.05
C ASP A 105 7.56 -12.77 -0.25
N ILE A 106 7.00 -12.65 0.95
CA ILE A 106 7.46 -11.69 1.95
C ILE A 106 8.67 -12.28 2.67
N VAL A 107 9.85 -11.74 2.42
CA VAL A 107 11.10 -12.28 2.97
C VAL A 107 11.47 -11.57 4.27
N LYS A 108 11.35 -12.28 5.40
CA LYS A 108 11.74 -11.76 6.72
C LYS A 108 13.26 -11.88 6.91
N PRO A 109 13.98 -10.75 7.14
CA PRO A 109 15.41 -10.81 7.50
C PRO A 109 15.63 -11.55 8.83
N GLN A 110 16.76 -12.23 8.97
CA GLN A 110 17.08 -13.06 10.14
C GLN A 110 17.04 -12.28 11.47
N HIS A 111 17.46 -11.02 11.48
CA HIS A 111 17.49 -10.18 12.67
C HIS A 111 16.13 -9.59 13.06
N VAL A 112 15.13 -9.60 12.16
CA VAL A 112 13.75 -9.14 12.43
C VAL A 112 13.01 -10.22 13.21
N ARG A 113 12.34 -9.82 14.29
CA ARG A 113 11.60 -10.74 15.16
C ARG A 113 10.10 -10.61 15.03
N PHE A 114 9.60 -9.42 14.78
CA PHE A 114 8.17 -9.12 14.76
C PHE A 114 7.77 -8.55 13.40
N LEU A 115 7.43 -9.44 12.48
CA LEU A 115 6.97 -9.10 11.14
C LEU A 115 5.46 -8.89 11.17
N ASP A 116 5.01 -7.74 10.67
CA ASP A 116 3.61 -7.33 10.65
C ASP A 116 3.18 -6.94 9.23
N TYR A 117 1.88 -6.85 9.02
CA TYR A 117 1.19 -6.57 7.77
C TYR A 117 0.30 -5.33 7.90
N GLU A 118 0.16 -4.57 6.81
CA GLU A 118 -0.66 -3.37 6.72
C GLU A 118 -1.20 -3.22 5.29
N VAL A 119 -2.45 -3.67 5.05
CA VAL A 119 -3.07 -3.46 3.73
C VAL A 119 -3.40 -2.00 3.53
N GLU A 120 -2.99 -1.44 2.39
CA GLU A 120 -3.16 -0.03 2.05
C GLU A 120 -3.55 0.18 0.60
N ILE A 121 -4.28 1.25 0.32
CA ILE A 121 -4.47 1.75 -1.04
C ILE A 121 -3.20 2.49 -1.45
N GLY A 122 -2.61 2.12 -2.57
CA GLY A 122 -1.55 2.87 -3.21
C GLY A 122 -2.13 3.82 -4.27
N LEU A 123 -1.83 5.11 -4.16
CA LEU A 123 -2.11 6.09 -5.22
C LEU A 123 -0.91 6.14 -6.14
N VAL A 124 -1.12 5.90 -7.44
CA VAL A 124 -0.07 6.04 -8.45
C VAL A 124 -0.21 7.41 -9.12
N ILE A 125 0.86 8.20 -9.06
CA ILE A 125 0.88 9.56 -9.60
C ILE A 125 0.94 9.51 -11.12
N GLY A 126 0.06 10.28 -11.77
CA GLY A 126 -0.15 10.24 -13.22
C GLY A 126 0.67 11.25 -14.02
N ARG A 127 1.15 12.32 -13.39
CA ARG A 127 1.95 13.37 -14.02
C ARG A 127 2.88 14.02 -13.02
N ASP A 128 3.84 14.75 -13.53
CA ASP A 128 4.73 15.55 -12.68
C ASP A 128 3.96 16.69 -12.00
N ILE A 129 4.25 16.89 -10.72
CA ILE A 129 3.65 17.93 -9.88
C ILE A 129 4.80 18.64 -9.18
N PRO A 130 5.16 19.84 -9.62
CA PRO A 130 6.19 20.65 -8.98
C PRO A 130 5.85 21.00 -7.52
N VAL A 131 6.87 21.15 -6.70
CA VAL A 131 6.72 21.70 -5.35
C VAL A 131 6.02 23.05 -5.38
N GLY A 132 5.16 23.33 -4.40
CA GLY A 132 4.37 24.57 -4.33
C GLY A 132 3.10 24.56 -5.18
N THR A 133 2.81 23.47 -5.92
CA THR A 133 1.54 23.35 -6.66
C THR A 133 0.38 23.26 -5.69
N THR A 134 -0.62 24.13 -5.89
CA THR A 134 -1.91 24.03 -5.19
C THR A 134 -2.85 23.13 -5.98
N LEU A 135 -3.41 22.13 -5.32
CA LEU A 135 -4.34 21.16 -5.91
C LEU A 135 -5.76 21.38 -5.38
N SER A 136 -6.74 21.02 -6.19
CA SER A 136 -8.16 20.98 -5.84
C SER A 136 -8.74 19.59 -6.15
N GLU A 137 -9.96 19.31 -5.73
CA GLU A 137 -10.67 18.06 -6.08
C GLU A 137 -10.79 17.87 -7.61
N ALA A 138 -10.92 18.96 -8.36
CA ALA A 138 -11.01 18.93 -9.83
C ALA A 138 -9.69 18.49 -10.50
N ASP A 139 -8.55 18.64 -9.81
CA ASP A 139 -7.25 18.24 -10.33
C ASP A 139 -6.95 16.75 -10.11
N LEU A 140 -7.60 16.11 -9.13
CA LEU A 140 -7.29 14.74 -8.73
C LEU A 140 -7.32 13.72 -9.87
N PRO A 141 -8.30 13.73 -10.80
CA PRO A 141 -8.30 12.78 -11.92
C PRO A 141 -7.11 12.92 -12.88
N GLY A 142 -6.51 14.12 -12.94
CA GLY A 142 -5.29 14.37 -13.72
C GLY A 142 -4.00 14.11 -12.95
N VAL A 143 -4.08 13.95 -11.63
CA VAL A 143 -2.94 13.76 -10.73
C VAL A 143 -2.79 12.31 -10.30
N ILE A 144 -3.89 11.66 -9.96
CA ILE A 144 -3.95 10.23 -9.60
C ILE A 144 -4.30 9.46 -10.87
N ALA A 145 -3.32 8.76 -11.44
CA ALA A 145 -3.56 7.93 -12.61
C ALA A 145 -4.42 6.71 -12.27
N GLY A 146 -4.23 6.14 -11.10
CA GLY A 146 -4.94 4.96 -10.68
C GLY A 146 -4.57 4.50 -9.27
N LEU A 147 -5.22 3.40 -8.88
CA LEU A 147 -5.05 2.78 -7.57
C LEU A 147 -4.47 1.37 -7.70
N VAL A 148 -3.78 0.95 -6.67
CA VAL A 148 -3.16 -0.38 -6.57
C VAL A 148 -3.24 -0.88 -5.13
N ILE A 149 -3.35 -2.20 -4.92
CA ILE A 149 -3.16 -2.78 -3.59
C ILE A 149 -1.70 -2.68 -3.21
N THR A 150 -1.42 -2.24 -1.99
CA THR A 150 -0.10 -2.33 -1.37
C THR A 150 -0.20 -2.97 0.01
N ASN A 151 0.93 -3.50 0.50
CA ASN A 151 1.06 -3.97 1.87
C ASN A 151 2.31 -3.30 2.48
N ASP A 152 2.12 -2.46 3.50
CA ASP A 152 3.23 -1.79 4.19
C ASP A 152 3.82 -2.72 5.27
N VAL A 153 4.49 -3.78 4.81
CA VAL A 153 5.10 -4.79 5.68
C VAL A 153 6.11 -4.12 6.63
N SER A 154 6.06 -4.52 7.90
CA SER A 154 6.70 -3.78 8.99
C SER A 154 7.53 -4.69 9.89
N ALA A 155 8.79 -4.32 10.15
CA ALA A 155 9.64 -4.91 11.18
C ALA A 155 9.44 -4.13 12.50
N ARG A 156 8.49 -4.54 13.35
CA ARG A 156 8.08 -3.77 14.53
C ARG A 156 9.17 -3.60 15.58
N ASP A 157 10.04 -4.58 15.73
CA ASP A 157 11.17 -4.48 16.68
C ASP A 157 12.28 -3.52 16.21
N ILE A 158 12.31 -3.19 14.94
CA ILE A 158 13.16 -2.15 14.37
C ILE A 158 12.44 -0.79 14.41
N GLN A 159 11.14 -0.77 14.04
CA GLN A 159 10.34 0.45 13.95
C GLN A 159 10.17 1.16 15.30
N LEU A 160 9.73 0.41 16.34
CA LEU A 160 9.23 1.02 17.56
C LEU A 160 10.31 1.72 18.41
N PRO A 161 11.57 1.23 18.49
CA PRO A 161 12.63 1.92 19.22
C PRO A 161 13.24 3.10 18.45
N GLN A 162 12.98 3.21 17.15
CA GLN A 162 13.57 4.24 16.29
C GLN A 162 12.60 5.40 16.09
N THR A 163 13.15 6.57 15.79
CA THR A 163 12.36 7.76 15.43
C THR A 163 12.08 7.84 13.93
N GLN A 164 12.77 7.04 13.13
CA GLN A 164 12.64 6.95 11.67
C GLN A 164 12.18 5.55 11.26
N PHE A 165 11.18 5.49 10.39
CA PHE A 165 10.60 4.21 9.96
C PHE A 165 11.26 3.63 8.70
N TYR A 166 12.21 4.36 8.09
CA TYR A 166 12.76 4.03 6.79
C TYR A 166 13.29 2.59 6.71
N GLU A 167 14.17 2.18 7.63
CA GLU A 167 14.71 0.82 7.66
C GLU A 167 13.60 -0.21 7.88
N ALA A 168 12.82 -0.04 8.94
CA ALA A 168 11.81 -1.02 9.38
C ALA A 168 10.72 -1.32 8.34
N LYS A 169 10.55 -0.43 7.37
CA LYS A 169 9.53 -0.47 6.31
C LYS A 169 10.11 -0.71 4.92
N SER A 170 11.45 -0.83 4.76
CA SER A 170 12.09 -0.80 3.44
C SER A 170 12.98 -2.00 3.10
N TYR A 171 12.90 -3.09 3.86
CA TYR A 171 13.58 -4.32 3.45
C TYR A 171 13.02 -4.82 2.10
N PRO A 172 13.82 -5.50 1.28
CA PRO A 172 13.32 -6.12 0.07
C PRO A 172 12.04 -6.92 0.34
N THR A 173 11.04 -6.81 -0.55
CA THR A 173 9.71 -7.41 -0.45
C THR A 173 8.75 -6.81 0.60
N PHE A 174 9.12 -5.70 1.25
CA PHE A 174 8.26 -5.07 2.25
C PHE A 174 7.24 -4.07 1.67
N THR A 175 7.14 -4.02 0.33
CA THR A 175 6.08 -3.26 -0.36
C THR A 175 5.49 -4.09 -1.51
N PRO A 176 4.85 -5.22 -1.22
CA PRO A 176 4.10 -5.97 -2.24
C PRO A 176 3.07 -5.04 -2.89
N THR A 177 3.05 -4.99 -4.23
CA THR A 177 2.25 -4.02 -4.99
C THR A 177 1.60 -4.68 -6.20
N GLY A 178 0.33 -4.43 -6.44
CA GLY A 178 -0.48 -5.03 -7.50
C GLY A 178 -1.55 -6.00 -6.97
N PRO A 179 -2.15 -6.87 -7.82
CA PRO A 179 -1.74 -7.21 -9.18
C PRO A 179 -2.08 -6.18 -10.24
N GLU A 180 -3.13 -5.40 -10.05
CA GLU A 180 -3.70 -4.49 -11.02
C GLU A 180 -3.39 -3.03 -10.65
N LEU A 181 -2.94 -2.24 -11.61
CA LEU A 181 -3.01 -0.79 -11.56
C LEU A 181 -4.33 -0.40 -12.23
N VAL A 182 -5.32 -0.06 -11.43
CA VAL A 182 -6.67 0.30 -11.90
C VAL A 182 -6.71 1.79 -12.16
N LEU A 183 -6.73 2.16 -13.44
CA LEU A 183 -6.85 3.55 -13.89
C LEU A 183 -8.30 4.00 -13.73
N LEU A 184 -8.50 5.10 -13.02
CA LEU A 184 -9.82 5.63 -12.70
C LEU A 184 -10.09 6.92 -13.48
N ASP A 185 -11.33 7.06 -13.95
CA ASP A 185 -11.83 8.35 -14.42
C ASP A 185 -12.33 9.23 -13.26
N ALA A 186 -12.80 10.42 -13.58
CA ALA A 186 -13.22 11.40 -12.57
C ALA A 186 -14.44 10.91 -11.74
N ASP A 187 -15.34 10.14 -12.33
CA ASP A 187 -16.54 9.66 -11.63
C ASP A 187 -16.22 8.43 -10.77
N GLU A 188 -15.35 7.57 -11.27
CA GLU A 188 -14.83 6.43 -10.51
C GLU A 188 -14.01 6.89 -9.29
N LEU A 189 -13.19 7.94 -9.45
CA LEU A 189 -12.39 8.49 -8.35
C LEU A 189 -13.25 9.10 -7.22
N LYS A 190 -14.43 9.63 -7.52
CA LYS A 190 -15.39 10.09 -6.49
C LYS A 190 -15.84 8.95 -5.58
N ARG A 191 -15.76 7.71 -6.05
CA ARG A 191 -16.10 6.50 -5.31
C ARG A 191 -14.94 5.98 -4.43
N PHE A 192 -13.85 6.73 -4.30
CA PHE A 192 -12.72 6.37 -3.44
C PHE A 192 -13.16 6.02 -2.00
N GLY A 193 -14.19 6.71 -1.49
CA GLY A 193 -14.77 6.46 -0.17
C GLY A 193 -15.42 5.08 -0.04
N ASP A 194 -15.94 4.51 -1.11
CA ASP A 194 -16.63 3.21 -1.13
C ASP A 194 -15.67 2.02 -1.09
N LEU A 195 -14.36 2.26 -1.25
CA LEU A 195 -13.36 1.20 -1.23
C LEU A 195 -13.31 0.51 0.13
N ARG A 196 -13.30 -0.81 0.09
CA ARG A 196 -13.10 -1.68 1.26
C ARG A 196 -11.76 -2.38 1.16
N LEU A 197 -11.00 -2.28 2.24
CA LEU A 197 -9.72 -2.95 2.42
C LEU A 197 -9.93 -4.23 3.24
N ARG A 198 -9.48 -5.37 2.72
CA ARG A 198 -9.54 -6.66 3.40
C ARG A 198 -8.16 -7.31 3.39
N LEU A 199 -7.76 -7.87 4.53
CA LEU A 199 -6.57 -8.72 4.63
C LEU A 199 -6.86 -9.91 5.53
N SER A 200 -6.41 -11.08 5.08
CA SER A 200 -6.44 -12.31 5.86
C SER A 200 -5.04 -12.93 5.98
N VAL A 201 -4.83 -13.68 7.05
CA VAL A 201 -3.63 -14.51 7.24
C VAL A 201 -4.11 -15.95 7.47
N ASN A 202 -3.68 -16.89 6.63
CA ASN A 202 -4.11 -18.28 6.64
C ASN A 202 -5.64 -18.42 6.63
N GLY A 203 -6.33 -17.63 5.81
CA GLY A 203 -7.79 -17.59 5.72
C GLY A 203 -8.50 -16.90 6.88
N SER A 204 -7.79 -16.50 7.95
CA SER A 204 -8.38 -15.76 9.09
C SER A 204 -8.34 -14.26 8.80
N GLN A 205 -9.50 -13.61 8.71
CA GLN A 205 -9.59 -12.18 8.51
C GLN A 205 -8.90 -11.41 9.63
N ARG A 206 -8.03 -10.49 9.26
CA ARG A 206 -7.27 -9.60 10.15
C ARG A 206 -7.71 -8.15 10.04
N GLN A 207 -7.84 -7.66 8.81
CA GLN A 207 -8.27 -6.30 8.52
C GLN A 207 -9.52 -6.33 7.63
N ASN A 208 -10.48 -5.45 7.92
CA ASN A 208 -11.67 -5.24 7.11
C ASN A 208 -12.26 -3.88 7.46
N ALA A 209 -12.09 -2.91 6.59
CA ALA A 209 -12.58 -1.55 6.78
C ALA A 209 -13.02 -0.93 5.46
N ILE A 210 -13.96 -0.02 5.52
CA ILE A 210 -14.34 0.85 4.41
C ILE A 210 -13.65 2.20 4.61
N VAL A 211 -13.26 2.85 3.53
CA VAL A 211 -12.59 4.15 3.57
C VAL A 211 -13.49 5.24 4.15
N GLU A 212 -14.78 5.23 3.75
CA GLU A 212 -15.75 6.22 4.24
C GLU A 212 -15.96 6.09 5.74
N GLY A 213 -15.81 7.21 6.46
CA GLY A 213 -15.99 7.28 7.91
C GLY A 213 -14.82 6.76 8.74
N ASP A 214 -13.77 6.18 8.14
CA ASP A 214 -12.57 5.67 8.85
C ASP A 214 -11.28 6.39 8.42
N MET A 215 -11.13 6.79 7.14
CA MET A 215 -9.93 7.51 6.69
C MET A 215 -9.95 8.97 7.13
N LEU A 216 -8.90 9.41 7.83
CA LEU A 216 -8.79 10.76 8.41
C LEU A 216 -8.44 11.82 7.35
N TYR A 217 -7.45 11.54 6.53
CA TYR A 217 -6.94 12.46 5.51
C TYR A 217 -7.08 11.83 4.13
N ARG A 218 -7.95 12.41 3.33
CA ARG A 218 -8.25 11.97 1.97
C ARG A 218 -7.10 12.29 1.00
N PRO A 219 -7.09 11.70 -0.21
CA PRO A 219 -6.01 11.89 -1.18
C PRO A 219 -5.65 13.36 -1.46
N LEU A 220 -6.63 14.26 -1.59
CA LEU A 220 -6.36 15.68 -1.83
C LEU A 220 -5.50 16.29 -0.71
N GLN A 221 -5.88 16.06 0.54
CA GLN A 221 -5.17 16.61 1.71
C GLN A 221 -3.73 16.07 1.77
N ALA A 222 -3.55 14.77 1.48
CA ALA A 222 -2.24 14.14 1.43
C ALA A 222 -1.35 14.76 0.33
N LEU A 223 -1.86 14.86 -0.88
CA LEU A 223 -1.12 15.42 -2.02
C LEU A 223 -0.81 16.90 -1.84
N GLN A 224 -1.77 17.71 -1.36
CA GLN A 224 -1.51 19.11 -1.02
C GLN A 224 -0.41 19.27 0.04
N SER A 225 -0.38 18.38 1.04
CA SER A 225 0.66 18.41 2.07
C SER A 225 2.02 18.02 1.51
N LEU A 226 2.09 17.01 0.65
CA LEU A 226 3.32 16.56 0.01
C LEU A 226 3.89 17.62 -0.94
N THR A 227 3.07 18.23 -1.77
CA THR A 227 3.51 19.26 -2.74
C THR A 227 4.03 20.55 -2.07
N ARG A 228 3.79 20.75 -0.80
CA ARG A 228 4.38 21.88 -0.05
C ARG A 228 5.89 21.79 0.09
N PHE A 229 6.49 20.60 0.05
CA PHE A 229 7.92 20.41 0.35
C PHE A 229 8.67 19.49 -0.62
N GLN A 230 7.99 18.82 -1.54
CA GLN A 230 8.63 17.98 -2.54
C GLN A 230 7.85 17.94 -3.85
N ASP A 231 8.56 17.66 -4.94
CA ASP A 231 7.96 17.30 -6.22
C ASP A 231 7.40 15.87 -6.15
N LEU A 232 6.37 15.60 -6.94
CA LEU A 232 5.94 14.25 -7.28
C LEU A 232 6.11 14.04 -8.78
N SER A 233 6.41 12.81 -9.19
CA SER A 233 6.60 12.47 -10.60
C SER A 233 5.64 11.37 -11.04
N ALA A 234 5.36 11.31 -12.34
CA ALA A 234 4.57 10.22 -12.90
C ALA A 234 5.19 8.86 -12.55
N GLY A 235 4.38 7.95 -12.01
CA GLY A 235 4.80 6.64 -11.51
C GLY A 235 5.23 6.60 -10.04
N ASP A 236 5.29 7.73 -9.33
CA ASP A 236 5.49 7.73 -7.87
C ASP A 236 4.30 7.07 -7.16
N LEU A 237 4.57 6.45 -6.02
CA LEU A 237 3.61 5.69 -5.22
C LEU A 237 3.40 6.35 -3.86
N VAL A 238 2.14 6.67 -3.54
CA VAL A 238 1.74 7.18 -2.21
C VAL A 238 0.84 6.15 -1.54
N LEU A 239 1.28 5.59 -0.41
CA LEU A 239 0.51 4.69 0.43
C LEU A 239 -0.37 5.50 1.38
N THR A 240 -1.61 5.08 1.57
CA THR A 240 -2.64 5.89 2.25
C THR A 240 -2.85 5.55 3.72
N GLY A 241 -2.02 4.69 4.30
CA GLY A 241 -2.23 4.18 5.64
C GLY A 241 -3.16 2.97 5.70
N THR A 242 -3.09 2.24 6.80
CA THR A 242 -3.80 0.98 7.03
C THR A 242 -4.90 1.12 8.08
N PRO A 243 -6.02 0.37 8.00
CA PRO A 243 -7.03 0.30 9.05
C PRO A 243 -6.59 -0.56 10.23
N ALA A 244 -7.42 -0.63 11.28
CA ALA A 244 -7.23 -1.52 12.43
C ALA A 244 -7.05 -2.99 12.05
N GLY A 245 -6.44 -3.77 12.94
CA GLY A 245 -6.30 -5.22 12.82
C GLY A 245 -4.88 -5.70 12.53
N THR A 246 -3.88 -4.82 12.53
CA THR A 246 -2.46 -5.20 12.49
C THR A 246 -2.09 -6.11 13.67
N ALA A 247 -0.94 -6.77 13.60
CA ALA A 247 -0.49 -7.60 14.72
C ALA A 247 -0.10 -6.75 15.94
N LEU A 248 0.43 -5.56 15.69
CA LEU A 248 0.79 -4.62 16.75
C LEU A 248 -0.47 -4.02 17.40
N VAL A 249 -0.59 -4.19 18.71
CA VAL A 249 -1.64 -3.57 19.53
C VAL A 249 -0.97 -2.75 20.64
N ALA A 250 -1.46 -1.53 20.85
CA ALA A 250 -0.98 -0.69 21.93
C ALA A 250 -1.19 -1.36 23.29
N PRO A 251 -0.26 -1.20 24.24
CA PRO A 251 -0.48 -1.64 25.62
C PRO A 251 -1.61 -0.81 26.26
N ALA A 252 -2.32 -1.40 27.24
CA ALA A 252 -3.29 -0.65 28.02
C ALA A 252 -2.65 0.61 28.64
N LYS A 253 -3.38 1.72 28.69
CA LYS A 253 -2.88 3.04 29.16
C LYS A 253 -2.11 2.98 30.48
N ALA A 254 -2.56 2.15 31.44
CA ALA A 254 -1.86 1.97 32.72
C ALA A 254 -0.46 1.37 32.56
N ILE A 255 -0.27 0.44 31.62
CA ILE A 255 1.01 -0.19 31.30
C ILE A 255 1.91 0.80 30.57
N GLU A 256 1.36 1.59 29.69
CA GLU A 256 2.08 2.65 28.98
C GLU A 256 2.61 3.71 29.94
N MET A 257 1.78 4.15 30.90
CA MET A 257 2.16 5.11 31.93
C MET A 257 3.29 4.58 32.82
N ILE A 258 3.23 3.32 33.25
CA ILE A 258 4.35 2.71 33.99
C ILE A 258 5.59 2.58 33.10
N GLY A 259 5.41 2.18 31.85
CA GLY A 259 6.48 2.05 30.88
C GLY A 259 7.19 3.37 30.56
N SER A 260 6.49 4.51 30.63
CA SER A 260 7.08 5.83 30.38
C SER A 260 8.08 6.25 31.45
N LEU A 261 8.02 5.67 32.65
CA LEU A 261 8.95 5.91 33.75
C LEU A 261 10.23 5.05 33.67
N LEU A 262 10.26 4.08 32.77
CA LEU A 262 11.40 3.18 32.63
C LEU A 262 12.44 3.72 31.62
N PRO A 263 13.75 3.43 31.83
CA PRO A 263 14.74 3.67 30.80
C PRO A 263 14.33 3.00 29.47
N PRO A 264 14.55 3.64 28.30
CA PRO A 264 14.09 3.13 27.00
C PRO A 264 14.48 1.67 26.74
N ALA A 265 15.68 1.26 27.07
CA ALA A 265 16.13 -0.13 26.88
C ALA A 265 15.31 -1.14 27.70
N VAL A 266 14.95 -0.79 28.94
CA VAL A 266 14.13 -1.65 29.84
C VAL A 266 12.69 -1.69 29.34
N LYS A 267 12.14 -0.53 28.96
CA LYS A 267 10.79 -0.40 28.37
C LYS A 267 10.65 -1.31 27.14
N TRP A 268 11.55 -1.19 26.17
CA TRP A 268 11.47 -1.96 24.93
C TRP A 268 11.71 -3.46 25.17
N LYS A 269 12.65 -3.83 26.04
CA LYS A 269 12.86 -5.23 26.42
C LYS A 269 11.61 -5.87 27.02
N ALA A 270 10.92 -5.18 27.92
CA ALA A 270 9.68 -5.66 28.55
C ALA A 270 8.55 -5.73 27.51
N PHE A 271 8.40 -4.72 26.67
CA PHE A 271 7.41 -4.67 25.60
C PHE A 271 7.59 -5.85 24.64
N PHE A 272 8.78 -6.06 24.09
CA PHE A 272 9.02 -7.14 23.13
C PHE A 272 8.92 -8.53 23.77
N LYS A 273 9.27 -8.68 25.05
CA LYS A 273 9.01 -9.95 25.77
C LYS A 273 7.52 -10.28 25.78
N ARG A 274 6.65 -9.29 25.99
CA ARG A 274 5.21 -9.47 25.94
C ARG A 274 4.71 -9.77 24.52
N GLN A 275 5.24 -9.06 23.52
CA GLN A 275 4.88 -9.26 22.11
C GLN A 275 5.29 -10.63 21.56
N ALA A 276 6.31 -11.27 22.13
CA ALA A 276 6.78 -12.59 21.69
C ALA A 276 5.70 -13.69 21.77
N GLY A 277 4.68 -13.52 22.63
CA GLY A 277 3.52 -14.42 22.71
C GLY A 277 2.36 -14.06 21.79
N ASN A 278 2.43 -12.97 21.03
CA ASN A 278 1.33 -12.55 20.17
C ASN A 278 1.29 -13.40 18.88
N PRO A 279 0.21 -14.20 18.66
CA PRO A 279 0.11 -15.11 17.53
C PRO A 279 -0.20 -14.39 16.20
N LYS A 280 -0.47 -13.07 16.22
CA LYS A 280 -0.83 -12.31 15.02
C LYS A 280 0.38 -11.94 14.17
N TYR A 281 1.61 -11.90 14.73
CA TYR A 281 2.81 -11.66 13.93
C TYR A 281 3.02 -12.78 12.93
N LEU A 282 3.46 -12.39 11.73
CA LEU A 282 3.68 -13.30 10.62
C LEU A 282 4.81 -14.30 10.93
N ARG A 283 4.57 -15.55 10.56
CA ARG A 283 5.49 -16.68 10.73
C ARG A 283 5.89 -17.27 9.40
N ASP A 284 6.96 -18.03 9.38
CA ASP A 284 7.39 -18.76 8.19
C ASP A 284 6.29 -19.67 7.68
N GLY A 285 6.01 -19.61 6.39
CA GLY A 285 4.93 -20.35 5.73
C GLY A 285 3.54 -19.72 5.79
N ASP A 286 3.34 -18.62 6.54
CA ASP A 286 2.04 -17.95 6.56
C ASP A 286 1.67 -17.42 5.17
N ILE A 287 0.39 -17.53 4.83
CA ILE A 287 -0.19 -16.99 3.61
C ILE A 287 -0.93 -15.68 3.95
N VAL A 288 -0.52 -14.59 3.34
CA VAL A 288 -1.15 -13.28 3.47
C VAL A 288 -1.92 -12.98 2.20
N GLU A 289 -3.22 -12.76 2.32
CA GLU A 289 -4.10 -12.41 1.19
C GLU A 289 -4.70 -11.03 1.44
N ALA A 290 -4.63 -10.15 0.42
CA ALA A 290 -5.20 -8.81 0.49
C ALA A 290 -6.07 -8.53 -0.72
N MET A 291 -7.19 -7.84 -0.49
CA MET A 291 -8.14 -7.43 -1.52
C MET A 291 -8.63 -6.01 -1.23
N ILE A 292 -8.76 -5.20 -2.28
CA ILE A 292 -9.36 -3.87 -2.20
C ILE A 292 -10.31 -3.68 -3.38
N GLY A 293 -11.52 -3.23 -3.08
CA GLY A 293 -12.53 -2.93 -4.09
C GLY A 293 -13.81 -2.38 -3.45
N THR A 294 -14.76 -1.97 -4.27
CA THR A 294 -16.09 -1.58 -3.80
C THR A 294 -16.97 -2.83 -3.59
N ASP A 295 -17.90 -2.77 -2.64
CA ASP A 295 -18.73 -3.94 -2.32
C ASP A 295 -19.68 -4.35 -3.47
N ASP A 296 -19.96 -3.45 -4.42
CA ASP A 296 -20.71 -3.72 -5.64
C ASP A 296 -19.85 -4.22 -6.83
N GLY A 297 -18.51 -4.31 -6.62
CA GLY A 297 -17.58 -4.76 -7.63
C GLY A 297 -17.31 -3.78 -8.78
N ALA A 298 -17.80 -2.54 -8.70
CA ALA A 298 -17.58 -1.54 -9.75
C ALA A 298 -16.11 -1.10 -9.86
N ILE A 299 -15.40 -1.09 -8.74
CA ILE A 299 -13.94 -0.91 -8.66
C ILE A 299 -13.37 -2.13 -7.94
N ASP A 300 -12.46 -2.84 -8.59
CA ASP A 300 -11.77 -4.02 -8.06
C ASP A 300 -10.27 -3.91 -8.41
N LEU A 301 -9.42 -3.86 -7.38
CA LEU A 301 -7.97 -3.79 -7.55
C LEU A 301 -7.32 -5.19 -7.63
N GLY A 302 -8.14 -6.24 -7.67
CA GLY A 302 -7.70 -7.62 -7.67
C GLY A 302 -7.38 -8.16 -6.29
N ALA A 303 -6.52 -9.20 -6.24
CA ALA A 303 -6.11 -9.86 -5.01
C ALA A 303 -4.62 -10.15 -4.99
N GLN A 304 -3.97 -9.89 -3.85
CA GLN A 304 -2.61 -10.35 -3.56
C GLN A 304 -2.66 -11.68 -2.80
N ARG A 305 -1.65 -12.53 -3.04
CA ARG A 305 -1.44 -13.76 -2.28
C ARG A 305 0.07 -13.98 -2.09
N LEU A 306 0.54 -13.75 -0.90
CA LEU A 306 1.95 -13.68 -0.54
C LEU A 306 2.29 -14.78 0.45
N THR A 307 3.43 -15.44 0.30
CA THR A 307 3.92 -16.41 1.29
C THR A 307 5.05 -15.78 2.12
N VAL A 308 5.00 -15.93 3.42
CA VAL A 308 6.05 -15.45 4.32
C VAL A 308 7.21 -16.46 4.32
N ARG A 309 8.44 -15.97 4.14
CA ARG A 309 9.67 -16.77 4.20
C ARG A 309 10.68 -16.16 5.14
N TYR A 310 11.24 -16.97 6.03
CA TYR A 310 12.32 -16.59 6.91
C TYR A 310 13.66 -16.89 6.24
N ARG A 311 14.55 -15.89 6.22
CA ARG A 311 15.92 -16.03 5.73
C ARG A 311 16.94 -15.62 6.76
#